data_23a1a931ed9478e12aee03d3ad837142
#
_entry.id   23a1a931ed9478e12aee03d3ad837142
#
_cell.length_a   1.000
_cell.length_b   1.000
_cell.length_c   1.000
_cell.angle_alpha   90.00
_cell.angle_beta   90.00
_cell.angle_gamma   90.00
#
_symmetry.space_group_name_H-M   'P 1'
#
loop_
_entity.id
_entity.type
_entity.pdbx_description
1 polymer ?
#
loop_
_entity_poly.entity_id
_entity_poly.type
_entity_poly.pdbx_seq_one_letter_code
_entity_poly.pdbx_strand_id
1 'polypeptide(L)'
;MLLEGEGGGGPALQGTVSVNPPAITKYETVNVDVTVSGLLTSHRVFVQCQSDLENGLVCVAAYCPVNGTLRFRISNWSSNGIDGAARTWAYQAYV
;
A
#
# COMPACT_ATOMS: atom_id res chain seq x y z
N MET A 1 12.53 -17.87 -17.12
CA MET A 1 12.09 -18.20 -16.46
C MET A 1 11.90 -18.55 -15.58
N LEU A 2 11.82 -18.49 -15.79
CA LEU A 2 11.37 -18.91 -15.02
C LEU A 2 11.23 -19.17 -14.19
N LEU A 3 11.17 -19.28 -14.46
CA LEU A 3 10.81 -19.58 -13.74
C LEU A 3 10.54 -20.01 -12.92
N GLU A 4 10.45 -20.09 -13.08
CA GLU A 4 10.03 -20.55 -12.38
C GLU A 4 9.85 -20.98 -11.56
N GLY A 5 9.85 -21.38 -11.62
CA GLY A 5 9.48 -21.89 -11.08
C GLY A 5 9.44 -22.44 -10.51
N GLU A 6 9.33 -22.57 -11.15
CA GLU A 6 9.57 -22.90 -10.72
C GLU A 6 9.53 -22.76 -9.60
N GLY A 7 9.67 -23.15 -9.99
CA GLY A 7 9.57 -23.07 -8.59
C GLY A 7 8.95 -22.09 -7.91
N GLY A 8 8.55 -22.12 -7.30
CA GLY A 8 7.90 -21.39 -6.34
C GLY A 8 7.72 -19.92 -6.57
N GLY A 9 7.32 -19.50 -7.63
CA GLY A 9 7.25 -18.07 -7.93
C GLY A 9 6.14 -17.28 -7.30
N GLY A 10 5.32 -17.85 -6.41
CA GLY A 10 4.20 -17.12 -5.84
C GLY A 10 4.61 -16.15 -4.72
N PRO A 11 3.69 -15.26 -4.29
CA PRO A 11 3.97 -14.37 -3.17
C PRO A 11 4.11 -15.14 -1.86
N ALA A 12 4.98 -14.63 -0.96
CA ALA A 12 5.10 -15.17 0.40
C ALA A 12 3.86 -14.83 1.22
N LEU A 13 3.26 -13.66 0.99
CA LEU A 13 2.02 -13.22 1.61
C LEU A 13 1.17 -12.53 0.57
N GLN A 14 -0.16 -12.65 0.70
CA GLN A 14 -1.09 -11.87 -0.10
C GLN A 14 -2.42 -11.76 0.62
N GLY A 15 -3.16 -10.72 0.29
CA GLY A 15 -4.48 -10.49 0.88
C GLY A 15 -4.99 -9.11 0.60
N THR A 16 -5.89 -8.65 1.45
CA THR A 16 -6.45 -7.30 1.36
C THR A 16 -6.37 -6.63 2.72
N VAL A 17 -6.28 -5.30 2.70
CA VAL A 17 -6.32 -4.47 3.90
C VAL A 17 -7.22 -3.27 3.65
N SER A 18 -7.79 -2.73 4.71
CA SER A 18 -8.52 -1.47 4.66
C SER A 18 -7.55 -0.35 4.96
N VAL A 19 -7.50 0.65 4.08
CA VAL A 19 -6.64 1.82 4.23
C VAL A 19 -7.53 3.05 4.32
N ASN A 20 -7.45 3.75 5.44
CA ASN A 20 -8.25 4.95 5.70
C ASN A 20 -7.30 6.12 5.98
N PRO A 21 -6.92 6.89 4.94
CA PRO A 21 -6.01 8.01 5.15
C PRO A 21 -6.69 9.10 5.98
N PRO A 22 -5.91 9.83 6.80
CA PRO A 22 -6.43 11.02 7.45
C PRO A 22 -6.67 12.12 6.40
N ALA A 23 -7.31 13.21 6.81
CA ALA A 23 -7.39 14.39 5.96
C ALA A 23 -5.97 14.84 5.60
N ILE A 24 -5.72 15.04 4.31
CA ILE A 24 -4.40 15.40 3.79
C ILE A 24 -4.45 16.83 3.27
N THR A 25 -3.63 17.70 3.84
CA THR A 25 -3.48 19.08 3.39
C THR A 25 -2.98 19.10 1.95
N LYS A 26 -3.35 20.14 1.20
CA LYS A 26 -2.91 20.30 -0.19
C LYS A 26 -1.39 20.12 -0.31
N TYR A 27 -0.97 19.38 -1.32
CA TYR A 27 0.44 19.15 -1.69
C TYR A 27 1.26 18.41 -0.64
N GLU A 28 0.62 17.77 0.35
CA GLU A 28 1.33 17.01 1.37
C GLU A 28 1.23 15.52 1.13
N THR A 29 2.17 14.79 1.74
CA THR A 29 2.21 13.33 1.74
C THR A 29 2.12 12.84 3.18
N VAL A 30 1.31 11.82 3.40
CA VAL A 30 1.17 11.20 4.73
C VAL A 30 1.50 9.72 4.63
N ASN A 31 1.89 9.14 5.76
CA ASN A 31 2.03 7.71 5.91
C ASN A 31 0.75 7.14 6.51
N VAL A 32 0.25 6.07 5.92
CA VAL A 32 -0.87 5.31 6.49
C VAL A 32 -0.35 3.89 6.72
N ASP A 33 -0.30 3.48 7.98
CA ASP A 33 0.24 2.19 8.37
C ASP A 33 -0.88 1.23 8.73
N VAL A 34 -0.79 0.00 8.22
CA VAL A 34 -1.73 -1.07 8.57
C VAL A 34 -0.94 -2.29 9.03
N THR A 35 -1.53 -3.08 9.91
CA THR A 35 -0.89 -4.30 10.41
C THR A 35 -1.07 -5.42 9.40
N VAL A 36 0.04 -6.07 9.03
CA VAL A 36 0.03 -7.27 8.19
C VAL A 36 0.95 -8.28 8.87
N SER A 37 0.35 -9.21 9.60
CA SER A 37 1.13 -10.21 10.33
C SER A 37 1.98 -11.04 9.37
N GLY A 38 3.24 -11.23 9.70
CA GLY A 38 4.19 -11.99 8.89
C GLY A 38 4.91 -11.19 7.81
N LEU A 39 4.54 -9.93 7.58
CA LEU A 39 5.24 -9.08 6.63
C LEU A 39 6.61 -8.70 7.19
N LEU A 40 7.64 -8.78 6.36
CA LEU A 40 9.03 -8.51 6.76
C LEU A 40 9.58 -7.33 5.96
N THR A 41 10.53 -6.62 6.55
CA THR A 41 11.19 -5.49 5.89
C THR A 41 11.94 -5.90 4.62
N SER A 42 12.29 -7.17 4.50
CA SER A 42 12.96 -7.70 3.31
C SER A 42 12.01 -8.05 2.17
N HIS A 43 10.70 -8.05 2.41
CA HIS A 43 9.73 -8.35 1.37
C HIS A 43 9.61 -7.21 0.37
N ARG A 44 9.42 -7.57 -0.90
CA ARG A 44 9.04 -6.62 -1.94
C ARG A 44 7.53 -6.62 -2.02
N VAL A 45 6.91 -5.45 -1.86
CA VAL A 45 5.46 -5.35 -1.72
C VAL A 45 4.87 -4.62 -2.93
N PHE A 46 3.79 -5.18 -3.45
CA PHE A 46 3.00 -4.57 -4.51
C PHE A 46 1.58 -4.40 -4.01
N VAL A 47 0.98 -3.27 -4.29
CA VAL A 47 -0.37 -2.93 -3.80
C VAL A 47 -1.23 -2.42 -4.94
N GLN A 48 -2.54 -2.61 -4.78
CA GLN A 48 -3.51 -2.11 -5.73
C GLN A 48 -4.78 -1.72 -4.97
N CYS A 49 -5.21 -0.48 -5.13
CA CYS A 49 -6.51 -0.05 -4.64
C CYS A 49 -7.59 -0.71 -5.50
N GLN A 50 -8.61 -1.26 -4.86
CA GLN A 50 -9.66 -1.99 -5.55
C GLN A 50 -10.82 -1.10 -5.98
N SER A 51 -10.70 0.21 -5.79
CA SER A 51 -11.66 1.21 -6.28
C SER A 51 -10.91 2.50 -6.56
N ASP A 52 -11.56 3.47 -7.17
CA ASP A 52 -10.92 4.74 -7.46
C ASP A 52 -10.63 5.51 -6.19
N LEU A 53 -9.43 6.08 -6.10
CA LEU A 53 -9.11 7.08 -5.10
C LEU A 53 -9.79 8.41 -5.48
N GLU A 54 -10.00 9.26 -4.47
CA GLU A 54 -10.45 10.62 -4.73
C GLU A 54 -9.49 11.32 -5.69
N ASN A 55 -10.03 12.16 -6.59
CA ASN A 55 -9.20 12.93 -7.49
C ASN A 55 -8.21 13.78 -6.71
N GLY A 56 -6.94 13.67 -7.05
CA GLY A 56 -5.87 14.37 -6.38
C GLY A 56 -5.10 13.49 -5.40
N LEU A 57 -5.64 12.37 -4.95
CA LEU A 57 -4.90 11.44 -4.09
C LEU A 57 -4.17 10.40 -4.92
N VAL A 58 -2.91 10.15 -4.57
CA VAL A 58 -2.04 9.19 -5.25
C VAL A 58 -1.24 8.42 -4.20
N CYS A 59 -1.17 7.11 -4.35
CA CYS A 59 -0.25 6.30 -3.56
C CYS A 59 1.10 6.31 -4.26
N VAL A 60 2.08 6.97 -3.65
CA VAL A 60 3.41 7.13 -4.26
C VAL A 60 4.39 6.04 -3.86
N ALA A 61 4.09 5.29 -2.80
CA ALA A 61 4.92 4.16 -2.37
C ALA A 61 4.15 3.28 -1.40
N ALA A 62 4.53 2.00 -1.36
CA ALA A 62 4.06 1.09 -0.33
C ALA A 62 5.21 0.14 -0.01
N TYR A 63 5.49 -0.05 1.29
CA TYR A 63 6.58 -0.90 1.73
C TYR A 63 6.41 -1.27 3.20
N CYS A 64 7.25 -2.18 3.66
CA CYS A 64 7.26 -2.61 5.06
C CYS A 64 8.39 -1.88 5.81
N PRO A 65 8.08 -0.84 6.60
CA PRO A 65 9.11 -0.08 7.31
C PRO A 65 9.63 -0.81 8.54
N VAL A 66 8.82 -1.68 9.10
CA VAL A 66 9.15 -2.50 10.28
C VAL A 66 8.32 -3.77 10.18
N ASN A 67 8.85 -4.89 10.64
CA ASN A 67 8.17 -6.18 10.52
C ASN A 67 6.75 -6.10 11.08
N GLY A 68 5.78 -6.59 10.29
CA GLY A 68 4.38 -6.62 10.66
C GLY A 68 3.58 -5.39 10.26
N THR A 69 4.21 -4.39 9.64
CA THR A 69 3.54 -3.14 9.23
C THR A 69 3.67 -2.93 7.72
N LEU A 70 2.56 -2.65 7.07
CA LEU A 70 2.55 -2.22 5.68
C LEU A 70 2.24 -0.73 5.64
N ARG A 71 3.15 0.05 5.09
CA ARG A 71 3.02 1.51 5.01
C ARG A 71 2.66 1.92 3.60
N PHE A 72 1.59 2.72 3.51
CA PHE A 72 1.19 3.40 2.27
C PHE A 72 1.56 4.86 2.39
N ARG A 73 2.28 5.40 1.42
CA ARG A 73 2.54 6.83 1.37
C ARG A 73 1.57 7.43 0.36
N ILE A 74 0.69 8.30 0.84
CA ILE A 74 -0.38 8.87 0.03
C ILE A 74 -0.19 10.37 -0.04
N SER A 75 -0.15 10.89 -1.27
CA SER A 75 0.06 12.31 -1.55
C SER A 75 -1.23 12.96 -2.04
N ASN A 76 -1.45 14.18 -1.62
CA ASN A 76 -2.51 15.03 -2.15
C ASN A 76 -1.89 16.04 -3.12
N TRP A 77 -2.13 15.83 -4.41
CA TRP A 77 -1.59 16.69 -5.47
C TRP A 77 -2.57 17.78 -5.90
N SER A 78 -3.68 17.94 -5.16
CA SER A 78 -4.65 18.96 -5.46
C SER A 78 -4.37 20.25 -4.68
N SER A 79 -5.04 21.32 -5.06
CA SER A 79 -4.93 22.62 -4.38
C SER A 79 -5.85 22.75 -3.18
N ASN A 80 -6.57 21.67 -2.81
CA ASN A 80 -7.49 21.63 -1.67
C ASN A 80 -7.16 20.46 -0.77
N GLY A 81 -7.44 20.57 0.52
CA GLY A 81 -7.36 19.43 1.43
C GLY A 81 -8.37 18.36 1.02
N ILE A 82 -8.00 17.09 1.19
CA ILE A 82 -8.85 15.94 0.86
C ILE A 82 -8.88 14.99 2.04
N ASP A 83 -10.09 14.64 2.48
CA ASP A 83 -10.31 13.59 3.48
C ASP A 83 -10.85 12.36 2.74
N GLY A 84 -9.93 11.48 2.35
CA GLY A 84 -10.27 10.29 1.57
C GLY A 84 -11.03 9.27 2.39
N ALA A 85 -11.90 8.52 1.72
CA ALA A 85 -12.65 7.45 2.34
C ALA A 85 -11.76 6.22 2.56
N ALA A 86 -12.16 5.37 3.51
CA ALA A 86 -11.54 4.05 3.67
C ALA A 86 -11.78 3.22 2.41
N ARG A 87 -10.74 2.55 1.93
CA ARG A 87 -10.82 1.71 0.74
C ARG A 87 -10.08 0.41 0.94
N THR A 88 -10.51 -0.61 0.23
CA THR A 88 -9.86 -1.91 0.25
C THR A 88 -8.72 -1.93 -0.76
N TRP A 89 -7.55 -2.36 -0.30
CA TRP A 89 -6.36 -2.52 -1.14
C TRP A 89 -5.91 -3.97 -1.12
N ALA A 90 -5.61 -4.50 -2.27
CA ALA A 90 -4.95 -5.80 -2.39
C ALA A 90 -3.44 -5.61 -2.24
N TYR A 91 -2.77 -6.58 -1.63
CA TYR A 91 -1.31 -6.57 -1.55
C TYR A 91 -0.75 -7.94 -1.86
N GLN A 92 0.48 -7.95 -2.38
CA GLN A 92 1.30 -9.13 -2.55
C GLN A 92 2.70 -8.81 -2.08
N ALA A 93 3.31 -9.72 -1.34
CA ALA A 93 4.67 -9.53 -0.81
C ALA A 93 5.52 -10.73 -1.27
N TYR A 94 6.68 -10.44 -1.84
CA TYR A 94 7.61 -11.43 -2.39
C TYR A 94 8.93 -11.38 -1.64
N VAL A 95 9.53 -12.55 -1.52
CA VAL A 95 10.86 -12.68 -0.94
C VAL A 95 11.94 -12.15 -1.88
#